data_2a6896743c75124c2e6f1ee8f55c7b4d
#
_entry.id   2a6896743c75124c2e6f1ee8f55c7b4d
#
_cell.length_a   1.000
_cell.length_b   1.000
_cell.length_c   1.000
_cell.angle_alpha   90.00
_cell.angle_beta   90.00
_cell.angle_gamma   90.00
#
_symmetry.space_group_name_H-M   'P 1'
#
loop_
_entity.id
_entity.type
_entity.pdbx_description
1 polymer ?
#
loop_
_entity_poly.entity_id
_entity_poly.type
_entity_poly.pdbx_seq_one_letter_code
_entity_poly.pdbx_strand_id
1 'polypeptide(L)' 'MFVNEWKPENRNFRKQEVRETTYSITIVGNEKLFQIQTYGAEGSTSSAKQTIQFDKERAAELVDILKREFCL' A
#
# COMPACT_ATOMS: atom_id res chain seq x y z
N MET A 1 6.12 6.19 -4.17
CA MET A 1 6.50 5.07 -5.05
C MET A 1 5.26 4.53 -5.72
N PHE A 2 5.22 4.64 -7.02
CA PHE A 2 4.07 4.21 -7.81
C PHE A 2 4.14 2.73 -8.15
N VAL A 3 3.04 2.00 -7.91
CA VAL A 3 2.97 0.57 -8.19
C VAL A 3 2.49 0.37 -9.62
N ASN A 4 3.31 -0.28 -10.42
CA ASN A 4 2.95 -0.61 -11.81
C ASN A 4 2.39 -2.02 -11.93
N GLU A 5 2.70 -2.88 -10.98
CA GLU A 5 2.36 -4.27 -11.06
C GLU A 5 2.33 -4.91 -9.67
N TRP A 6 1.39 -5.82 -9.46
CA TRP A 6 1.36 -6.66 -8.26
C TRP A 6 1.92 -8.04 -8.61
N LYS A 7 2.97 -8.45 -7.93
CA LYS A 7 3.56 -9.77 -8.13
C LYS A 7 3.39 -10.60 -6.87
N PRO A 8 2.92 -11.84 -6.98
CA PRO A 8 2.89 -12.71 -5.81
C PRO A 8 4.31 -13.05 -5.37
N GLU A 9 4.50 -13.10 -4.07
CA GLU A 9 5.78 -13.47 -3.51
C GLU A 9 5.55 -14.62 -2.54
N ASN A 10 6.24 -15.72 -2.76
CA ASN A 10 6.03 -16.94 -1.99
C ASN A 10 7.09 -17.07 -0.90
N ARG A 11 6.90 -16.31 0.17
CA ARG A 11 7.77 -16.43 1.34
C ARG A 11 7.01 -15.98 2.59
N ASN A 12 7.51 -16.38 3.75
CA ASN A 12 6.91 -16.03 5.02
C ASN A 12 7.40 -14.68 5.50
N PHE A 13 6.48 -13.93 6.07
CA PHE A 13 6.78 -12.61 6.62
C PHE A 13 6.49 -12.60 8.10
N ARG A 14 7.28 -11.79 8.82
CA ARG A 14 6.99 -11.47 10.19
C ARG A 14 6.03 -10.28 10.20
N LYS A 15 5.10 -10.27 11.15
CA LYS A 15 4.24 -9.11 11.34
C LYS A 15 5.08 -7.90 11.73
N GLN A 16 4.86 -6.79 11.06
CA GLN A 16 5.55 -5.53 11.35
C GLN A 16 4.50 -4.47 11.64
N GLU A 17 4.69 -3.74 12.73
CA GLU A 17 3.76 -2.71 13.13
C GLU A 17 4.35 -1.32 12.86
N VAL A 18 3.48 -0.39 12.51
CA VAL A 18 3.83 1.01 12.33
C VAL A 18 2.99 1.83 13.31
N ARG A 19 3.47 3.03 13.65
CA ARG A 19 2.74 3.89 14.58
C ARG A 19 1.48 4.44 13.97
N GLU A 20 1.53 4.76 12.68
CA GLU A 20 0.40 5.38 12.02
C GLU A 20 0.40 5.03 10.54
N THR A 21 -0.78 4.78 10.00
CA THR A 21 -0.97 4.57 8.57
C THR A 21 -2.10 5.47 8.11
N THR A 22 -1.84 6.24 7.07
CA THR A 22 -2.84 7.13 6.49
C THR A 22 -3.06 6.78 5.03
N TYR A 23 -4.23 7.15 4.52
CA TYR A 23 -4.49 7.06 3.09
C TYR A 23 -5.06 8.38 2.59
N SER A 24 -4.86 8.64 1.32
CA SER A 24 -5.40 9.84 0.70
C SER A 24 -5.64 9.60 -0.78
N ILE A 25 -6.45 10.45 -1.35
CA ILE A 25 -6.75 10.44 -2.78
C ILE A 25 -6.14 11.71 -3.36
N THR A 26 -5.41 11.58 -4.44
CA THR A 26 -4.86 12.75 -5.14
C THR A 26 -5.17 12.65 -6.63
N ILE A 27 -5.21 13.79 -7.30
CA ILE A 27 -5.47 13.85 -8.73
C ILE A 27 -4.25 14.48 -9.39
N VAL A 28 -3.66 13.76 -10.33
CA VAL A 28 -2.53 14.24 -11.12
C VAL A 28 -2.97 14.23 -12.57
N GLY A 29 -3.14 15.42 -13.14
CA GLY A 29 -3.71 15.53 -14.47
C GLY A 29 -5.14 15.04 -14.46
N ASN A 30 -5.45 14.04 -15.30
CA ASN A 30 -6.78 13.42 -15.35
C ASN A 30 -6.81 12.10 -14.60
N GLU A 31 -5.78 11.80 -13.84
CA GLU A 31 -5.62 10.52 -13.18
C GLU A 31 -5.81 10.64 -11.69
N LYS A 32 -6.62 9.74 -11.13
CA LYS A 32 -6.89 9.68 -9.70
C LYS A 32 -6.02 8.60 -9.09
N LEU A 33 -5.25 8.97 -8.07
CA LEU A 33 -4.33 8.05 -7.40
C LEU A 33 -4.74 7.86 -5.95
N PHE A 34 -4.58 6.64 -5.47
CA PHE A 34 -4.73 6.30 -4.06
C PHE A 34 -3.34 6.19 -3.45
N GLN A 35 -3.15 6.80 -2.30
CA GLN A 35 -1.86 6.82 -1.63
C GLN A 35 -1.97 6.28 -0.21
N ILE A 36 -1.04 5.40 0.15
CA ILE A 36 -0.90 4.89 1.51
C ILE A 36 0.44 5.37 2.03
N GLN A 37 0.45 5.94 3.23
CA GLN A 37 1.69 6.35 3.90
C GLN A 37 1.76 5.71 5.27
N THR A 38 2.95 5.27 5.66
CA THR A 38 3.21 4.72 6.98
C THR A 38 4.27 5.56 7.69
N TYR A 39 4.13 5.68 8.99
CA TYR A 39 5.00 6.49 9.83
C TYR A 39 5.49 5.65 11.00
N GLY A 40 6.76 5.79 11.33
CA GLY A 40 7.31 5.20 12.54
C GLY A 40 7.27 3.69 12.56
N ALA A 41 7.99 3.05 11.65
CA ALA A 41 8.10 1.60 11.63
C ALA A 41 8.63 1.08 12.97
N GLU A 42 8.20 -0.12 13.35
CA GLU A 42 8.64 -0.78 14.58
C GLU A 42 10.17 -0.86 14.63
N GLY A 43 10.72 -0.48 15.78
CA GLY A 43 12.16 -0.50 15.97
C GLY A 43 12.89 0.70 15.39
N SER A 44 12.18 1.61 14.74
CA SER A 44 12.75 2.81 14.18
C SER A 44 12.72 3.95 15.19
N THR A 45 13.84 4.65 15.34
CA THR A 45 13.89 5.84 16.18
C THR A 45 13.59 7.11 15.40
N SER A 46 13.54 7.00 14.07
CA SER A 46 13.22 8.14 13.20
C SER A 46 11.74 8.11 12.82
N SER A 47 11.25 9.21 12.32
CA SER A 47 9.90 9.29 11.76
C SER A 47 9.91 8.85 10.29
N ALA A 48 10.56 7.74 10.02
CA ALA A 48 10.69 7.20 8.68
C ALA A 48 9.31 7.01 8.05
N LYS A 49 9.18 7.51 6.83
CA LYS A 49 7.93 7.54 6.11
C LYS A 49 8.06 6.73 4.84
N GLN A 50 7.10 5.83 4.63
CA GLN A 50 7.04 5.06 3.39
C GLN A 50 5.74 5.39 2.68
N THR A 51 5.80 5.49 1.37
CA THR A 51 4.66 5.89 0.55
C THR A 51 4.47 4.91 -0.59
N ILE A 52 3.23 4.48 -0.79
CA ILE A 52 2.84 3.62 -1.91
C ILE A 52 1.67 4.30 -2.61
N GLN A 53 1.74 4.41 -3.92
CA GLN A 53 0.68 4.99 -4.74
C GLN A 53 0.27 4.03 -5.83
N PHE A 54 -1.02 3.99 -6.16
CA PHE A 54 -1.49 3.19 -7.29
C PHE A 54 -2.75 3.80 -7.89
N ASP A 55 -3.01 3.44 -9.14
CA ASP A 55 -4.14 3.95 -9.89
C ASP A 55 -5.36 3.02 -9.77
N LYS A 56 -6.41 3.36 -10.51
CA LYS A 56 -7.66 2.59 -10.51
C LYS A 56 -7.45 1.14 -10.92
N GLU A 57 -6.64 0.90 -11.95
CA GLU A 57 -6.41 -0.46 -12.44
C GLU A 57 -5.70 -1.32 -11.40
N ARG A 58 -4.67 -0.77 -10.77
CA ARG A 58 -3.96 -1.49 -9.71
C ARG A 58 -4.83 -1.67 -8.48
N ALA A 59 -5.69 -0.70 -8.21
CA ALA A 59 -6.65 -0.81 -7.10
C ALA A 59 -7.64 -1.95 -7.34
N ALA A 60 -8.16 -2.07 -8.54
CA ALA A 60 -9.09 -3.14 -8.88
C ALA A 60 -8.43 -4.51 -8.74
N GLU A 61 -7.20 -4.64 -9.19
CA GLU A 61 -6.44 -5.88 -9.04
C GLU A 61 -6.22 -6.23 -7.56
N LEU A 62 -5.90 -5.22 -6.76
CA LEU A 62 -5.69 -5.42 -5.33
C LEU A 62 -6.98 -5.88 -4.64
N VAL A 63 -8.11 -5.30 -5.00
CA VAL A 63 -9.41 -5.72 -4.47
C VAL A 63 -9.66 -7.20 -4.75
N ASP A 64 -9.39 -7.64 -5.98
CA ASP A 64 -9.57 -9.05 -6.35
C ASP A 64 -8.65 -9.96 -5.56
N ILE A 65 -7.40 -9.56 -5.37
CA ILE A 65 -6.44 -10.32 -4.58
C ILE A 65 -6.92 -10.45 -3.14
N LEU A 66 -7.35 -9.34 -2.54
CA LEU A 66 -7.81 -9.33 -1.15
C LEU A 66 -9.06 -10.17 -0.96
N LYS A 67 -10.00 -10.09 -1.89
CA LYS A 67 -11.20 -10.92 -1.83
C LYS A 67 -10.87 -12.40 -1.88
N ARG A 68 -9.97 -12.78 -2.75
CA ARG A 68 -9.57 -14.18 -2.90
C ARG A 68 -8.84 -14.70 -1.67
N GLU A 69 -7.89 -13.91 -1.14
CA GLU A 69 -7.06 -14.37 -0.02
C GLU A 69 -7.79 -14.35 1.32
N PHE A 70 -8.72 -13.43 1.51
CA PHE A 70 -9.43 -13.26 2.78
C PHE A 70 -10.90 -13.68 2.71
N CYS A 71 -11.34 -14.19 1.57
CA CYS A 71 -12.74 -14.62 1.38
C CYS A 71 -13.75 -13.51 1.67
N LEU A 72 -13.41 -12.30 1.22
CA LEU A 72 -14.27 -11.14 1.42
C LEU A 72 -15.44 -11.11 0.45
#